data_b60c87f35d7716226be33c33baaa926a
#
_entry.id   b60c87f35d7716226be33c33baaa926a
#
_cell.length_a   1.000
_cell.length_b   1.000
_cell.length_c   1.000
_cell.angle_alpha   90.00
_cell.angle_beta   90.00
_cell.angle_gamma   90.00
#
_symmetry.space_group_name_H-M   'P 1'
#
loop_
_entity.id
_entity.type
_entity.pdbx_description
1 polymer ?
#
loop_
_entity_poly.entity_id
_entity_poly.type
_entity_poly.pdbx_seq_one_letter_code
_entity_poly.pdbx_strand_id
1 'polypeptide(L)'
;EGVLGTTLYYKGFSFGCYLRYQLGGQVFNSALYEKVENIDRESINYNQDKRALYDRWSTPGQEAKFKRISLFQTTETSSRFVMDENTLSGESFNIGYEFTQPFIKHVGLSTLTVQANMNDIFRVSSVKSERGIDYPFARTMSFSISATF
;
A
#
# COMPACT_ATOMS: atom_id res chain seq x y z
N GLU A 1 10.59 -11.97 6.72
CA GLU A 1 9.31 -11.86 6.04
C GLU A 1 8.44 -13.07 6.38
N GLY A 2 7.13 -12.86 6.57
CA GLY A 2 6.19 -13.93 6.80
C GLY A 2 4.74 -13.51 6.51
N VAL A 3 3.87 -14.52 6.43
CA VAL A 3 2.44 -14.34 6.24
C VAL A 3 1.70 -14.98 7.41
N LEU A 4 0.78 -14.24 7.99
CA LEU A 4 -0.16 -14.71 8.99
C LEU A 4 -1.52 -14.81 8.34
N GLY A 5 -2.11 -16.01 8.34
CA GLY A 5 -3.43 -16.24 7.78
C GLY A 5 -4.36 -16.90 8.79
N THR A 6 -5.61 -16.51 8.75
CA THR A 6 -6.68 -17.19 9.50
C THR A 6 -7.91 -17.34 8.64
N THR A 7 -8.60 -18.45 8.81
CA THR A 7 -9.90 -18.71 8.19
C THR A 7 -10.86 -19.24 9.25
N LEU A 8 -11.99 -18.59 9.38
CA LEU A 8 -13.01 -18.91 10.38
C LEU A 8 -14.31 -19.30 9.67
N TYR A 9 -14.94 -20.34 10.16
CA TYR A 9 -16.26 -20.78 9.68
C TYR A 9 -17.22 -20.88 10.87
N TYR A 10 -18.36 -20.24 10.72
CA TYR A 10 -19.40 -20.29 11.76
C TYR A 10 -20.81 -20.14 11.17
N LYS A 11 -21.63 -21.16 11.31
CA LYS A 11 -23.05 -21.15 10.91
C LYS A 11 -23.30 -20.60 9.49
N GLY A 12 -22.52 -21.04 8.52
CA GLY A 12 -22.61 -20.59 7.13
C GLY A 12 -21.78 -19.34 6.82
N PHE A 13 -21.29 -18.62 7.83
CA PHE A 13 -20.33 -17.55 7.62
C PHE A 13 -18.93 -18.11 7.42
N SER A 14 -18.23 -17.56 6.45
CA SER A 14 -16.79 -17.75 6.25
C SER A 14 -16.09 -16.39 6.32
N PHE A 15 -14.98 -16.35 7.02
CA PHE A 15 -14.13 -15.17 7.11
C PHE A 15 -12.68 -15.59 6.96
N GLY A 16 -11.96 -14.97 6.05
CA GLY A 16 -10.53 -15.18 5.86
C GLY A 16 -9.79 -13.84 5.89
N CYS A 17 -8.63 -13.86 6.52
CA CYS A 17 -7.75 -12.70 6.63
C CYS A 17 -6.31 -13.15 6.46
N TYR A 18 -5.56 -12.49 5.58
CA TYR A 18 -4.14 -12.73 5.36
C TYR A 18 -3.37 -11.42 5.48
N LEU A 19 -2.39 -11.44 6.36
CA LEU A 19 -1.51 -10.31 6.65
C LEU A 19 -0.07 -10.73 6.32
N ARG A 20 0.64 -9.89 5.58
CA ARG A 20 2.07 -10.05 5.33
C ARG A 20 2.84 -9.05 6.16
N TYR A 21 3.91 -9.50 6.77
CA TYR A 21 4.86 -8.65 7.48
C TYR A 21 6.28 -8.86 6.96
N GLN A 22 7.04 -7.78 6.92
CA GLN A 22 8.46 -7.79 6.60
C GLN A 22 9.18 -6.90 7.61
N LEU A 23 10.21 -7.44 8.24
CA LEU A 23 11.01 -6.75 9.23
C LEU A 23 12.48 -6.78 8.83
N GLY A 24 13.18 -5.66 9.05
CA GLY A 24 14.61 -5.54 8.78
C GLY A 24 14.99 -5.49 7.30
N GLY A 25 14.05 -5.15 6.41
CA GLY A 25 14.34 -4.86 5.01
C GLY A 25 15.05 -3.53 4.84
N GLN A 26 15.78 -3.37 3.74
CA GLN A 26 16.34 -2.08 3.33
C GLN A 26 15.77 -1.68 1.99
N VAL A 27 15.42 -0.41 1.85
CA VAL A 27 14.87 0.15 0.62
C VAL A 27 15.56 1.46 0.28
N PHE A 28 15.87 1.65 -1.00
CA PHE A 28 16.27 2.94 -1.51
C PHE A 28 15.04 3.83 -1.66
N ASN A 29 15.02 4.95 -0.93
CA ASN A 29 13.91 5.91 -0.97
C ASN A 29 14.03 6.82 -2.19
N SER A 30 13.58 6.31 -3.35
CA SER A 30 13.60 7.03 -4.63
C SER A 30 12.79 8.32 -4.57
N ALA A 31 11.66 8.33 -3.87
CA ALA A 31 10.85 9.53 -3.71
C ALA A 31 11.61 10.65 -2.97
N LEU A 32 12.38 10.30 -1.94
CA LEU A 32 13.23 11.26 -1.24
C LEU A 32 14.36 11.76 -2.14
N TYR A 33 14.97 10.87 -2.92
CA TYR A 33 16.07 11.19 -3.82
C TYR A 33 15.62 12.07 -4.98
N GLU A 34 14.56 11.71 -5.67
CA GLU A 34 14.12 12.37 -6.89
C GLU A 34 13.24 13.59 -6.63
N LYS A 35 12.33 13.52 -5.66
CA LYS A 35 11.33 14.56 -5.41
C LYS A 35 11.69 15.53 -4.30
N VAL A 36 12.68 15.20 -3.48
CA VAL A 36 13.12 16.06 -2.38
C VAL A 36 14.55 16.56 -2.59
N GLU A 37 15.50 15.67 -2.82
CA GLU A 37 16.92 16.06 -2.99
C GLU A 37 17.19 16.63 -4.39
N ASN A 38 16.84 15.89 -5.44
CA ASN A 38 17.11 16.24 -6.83
C ASN A 38 15.79 16.56 -7.56
N ILE A 39 15.21 17.70 -7.25
CA ILE A 39 13.99 18.13 -7.94
C ILE A 39 14.32 18.46 -9.39
N ASP A 40 13.74 17.73 -10.31
CA ASP A 40 13.91 17.96 -11.74
C ASP A 40 13.15 19.20 -12.19
N ARG A 41 13.69 19.88 -13.22
CA ARG A 41 13.13 21.12 -13.76
C ARG A 41 11.69 20.93 -14.29
N GLU A 42 11.44 19.79 -14.92
CA GLU A 42 10.13 19.51 -15.50
C GLU A 42 9.09 19.25 -14.41
N SER A 43 9.48 18.61 -13.32
CA SER A 43 8.58 18.30 -12.21
C SER A 43 8.19 19.52 -11.37
N ILE A 44 8.86 20.67 -11.48
CA ILE A 44 8.50 21.90 -10.75
C ILE A 44 7.07 22.38 -11.09
N ASN A 45 6.57 22.06 -12.27
CA ASN A 45 5.22 22.45 -12.72
C ASN A 45 4.11 21.54 -12.15
N TYR A 46 4.47 20.44 -11.50
CA TYR A 46 3.53 19.48 -10.93
C TYR A 46 3.50 19.58 -9.41
N ASN A 47 2.65 18.78 -8.78
CA ASN A 47 2.57 18.69 -7.32
C ASN A 47 3.91 18.25 -6.73
N GLN A 48 4.43 19.06 -5.82
CA GLN A 48 5.70 18.82 -5.17
C GLN A 48 5.53 18.05 -3.85
N ASP A 49 6.55 17.30 -3.48
CA ASP A 49 6.63 16.66 -2.17
C ASP A 49 6.74 17.74 -1.08
N LYS A 50 5.85 17.69 -0.10
CA LYS A 50 5.84 18.64 1.02
C LYS A 50 7.18 18.70 1.75
N ARG A 51 7.92 17.59 1.82
CA ARG A 51 9.24 17.51 2.45
C ARG A 51 10.28 18.39 1.74
N ALA A 52 10.07 18.69 0.45
CA ALA A 52 10.94 19.56 -0.32
C ALA A 52 11.02 21.00 0.22
N LEU A 53 10.04 21.41 1.02
CA LEU A 53 9.99 22.75 1.61
C LEU A 53 10.79 22.88 2.91
N TYR A 54 11.18 21.76 3.53
CA TYR A 54 11.77 21.77 4.86
C TYR A 54 13.22 21.28 4.85
N ASP A 55 13.96 21.68 5.88
CA ASP A 55 15.35 21.23 6.13
C ASP A 55 16.31 21.47 4.95
N ARG A 56 16.09 22.54 4.18
CA ARG A 56 16.96 22.91 3.05
C ARG A 56 18.00 23.93 3.44
N TRP A 57 19.21 23.68 2.99
CA TRP A 57 20.28 24.63 3.13
C TRP A 57 20.00 25.90 2.31
N SER A 58 20.07 27.06 2.93
CA SER A 58 19.85 28.36 2.30
C SER A 58 20.99 29.38 2.57
N THR A 59 21.61 29.27 3.74
CA THR A 59 22.63 30.25 4.17
C THR A 59 23.90 29.55 4.67
N PRO A 60 25.10 30.14 4.44
CA PRO A 60 26.33 29.60 4.99
C PRO A 60 26.27 29.42 6.51
N GLY A 61 26.75 28.26 7.00
CA GLY A 61 26.72 27.90 8.41
C GLY A 61 25.45 27.24 8.91
N GLN A 62 24.43 27.13 8.07
CA GLN A 62 23.20 26.40 8.40
C GLN A 62 23.42 24.88 8.30
N GLU A 63 23.01 24.14 9.33
CA GLU A 63 22.85 22.69 9.24
C GLU A 63 21.52 22.38 8.58
N ALA A 64 21.53 21.55 7.53
CA ALA A 64 20.34 21.16 6.80
C ALA A 64 20.46 19.73 6.26
N LYS A 65 19.34 19.02 6.17
CA LYS A 65 19.29 17.64 5.64
C LYS A 65 19.43 17.59 4.12
N PHE A 66 18.98 18.64 3.43
CA PHE A 66 18.92 18.66 1.98
C PHE A 66 19.67 19.89 1.45
N LYS A 67 20.32 19.75 0.28
CA LYS A 67 20.92 20.87 -0.42
C LYS A 67 19.86 21.87 -0.86
N ARG A 68 20.26 23.08 -1.20
CA ARG A 68 19.37 24.04 -1.85
C ARG A 68 18.87 23.48 -3.18
N ILE A 69 17.67 23.86 -3.59
CA ILE A 69 17.15 23.53 -4.92
C ILE A 69 18.07 24.13 -5.97
N SER A 70 18.54 23.30 -6.90
CA SER A 70 19.43 23.71 -7.97
C SER A 70 19.05 23.01 -9.26
N LEU A 71 18.96 23.76 -10.35
CA LEU A 71 18.69 23.25 -11.68
C LEU A 71 19.94 22.64 -12.37
N PHE A 72 21.11 22.86 -11.80
CA PHE A 72 22.38 22.50 -12.42
C PHE A 72 23.22 21.50 -11.62
N GLN A 73 22.84 21.26 -10.38
CA GLN A 73 23.59 20.37 -9.49
C GLN A 73 22.71 19.20 -9.05
N THR A 74 23.13 18.01 -9.41
CA THR A 74 22.52 16.77 -8.99
C THR A 74 23.38 16.12 -7.91
N THR A 75 22.76 15.64 -6.85
CA THR A 75 23.40 14.79 -5.85
C THR A 75 23.48 13.38 -6.39
N GLU A 76 24.63 12.76 -6.34
CA GLU A 76 24.81 11.37 -6.76
C GLU A 76 24.10 10.40 -5.81
N THR A 77 23.79 9.22 -6.31
CA THR A 77 23.18 8.14 -5.53
C THR A 77 24.14 7.70 -4.42
N SER A 78 23.64 7.64 -3.21
CA SER A 78 24.43 7.22 -2.05
C SER A 78 23.59 6.44 -1.04
N SER A 79 24.26 5.77 -0.11
CA SER A 79 23.63 5.06 1.00
C SER A 79 22.78 5.93 1.93
N ARG A 80 22.94 7.24 1.87
CA ARG A 80 22.13 8.23 2.61
C ARG A 80 20.62 8.08 2.34
N PHE A 81 20.27 7.58 1.17
CA PHE A 81 18.87 7.36 0.77
C PHE A 81 18.37 5.93 1.00
N VAL A 82 19.24 5.07 1.52
CA VAL A 82 18.86 3.72 1.96
C VAL A 82 18.31 3.81 3.38
N MET A 83 17.10 3.30 3.55
CA MET A 83 16.38 3.32 4.83
C MET A 83 15.97 1.91 5.22
N ASP A 84 15.95 1.64 6.52
CA ASP A 84 15.40 0.40 7.03
C ASP A 84 13.88 0.40 6.91
N GLU A 85 13.36 -0.60 6.21
CA GLU A 85 11.93 -0.73 5.95
C GLU A 85 11.32 -1.90 6.72
N ASN A 86 10.34 -1.58 7.53
CA ASN A 86 9.43 -2.54 8.13
C ASN A 86 8.05 -2.33 7.57
N THR A 87 7.43 -3.40 7.05
CA THR A 87 6.10 -3.31 6.45
C THR A 87 5.12 -4.27 7.10
N LEU A 88 3.87 -3.83 7.17
CA LEU A 88 2.71 -4.65 7.44
C LEU A 88 1.66 -4.37 6.37
N SER A 89 1.25 -5.39 5.64
CA SER A 89 0.22 -5.28 4.61
C SER A 89 -0.93 -6.25 4.83
N GLY A 90 -2.14 -5.77 4.59
CA GLY A 90 -3.33 -6.59 4.50
C GLY A 90 -3.48 -7.09 3.08
N GLU A 91 -3.12 -8.35 2.82
CA GLU A 91 -3.10 -8.90 1.47
C GLU A 91 -4.47 -9.23 0.96
N SER A 92 -5.24 -9.98 1.77
CA SER A 92 -6.60 -10.30 1.37
C SER A 92 -7.52 -10.45 2.58
N PHE A 93 -8.73 -9.97 2.40
CA PHE A 93 -9.87 -10.28 3.25
C PHE A 93 -10.96 -10.90 2.39
N ASN A 94 -11.54 -11.98 2.88
CA ASN A 94 -12.73 -12.55 2.31
C ASN A 94 -13.78 -12.73 3.38
N ILE A 95 -15.02 -12.45 3.02
CA ILE A 95 -16.18 -12.71 3.85
C ILE A 95 -17.23 -13.39 2.97
N GLY A 96 -17.79 -14.48 3.42
CA GLY A 96 -18.79 -15.22 2.69
C GLY A 96 -19.92 -15.68 3.59
N TYR A 97 -21.05 -15.93 2.97
CA TYR A 97 -22.16 -16.57 3.61
C TYR A 97 -22.79 -17.63 2.68
N GLU A 98 -22.87 -18.83 3.18
CA GLU A 98 -23.55 -19.96 2.52
C GLU A 98 -24.93 -20.13 3.10
N PHE A 99 -25.91 -19.95 2.24
CA PHE A 99 -27.30 -20.17 2.58
C PHE A 99 -27.63 -21.65 2.38
N THR A 100 -28.00 -22.35 3.45
CA THR A 100 -28.41 -23.76 3.44
C THR A 100 -29.84 -23.94 3.95
N GLN A 101 -30.55 -22.84 4.13
CA GLN A 101 -31.87 -22.81 4.77
C GLN A 101 -32.99 -23.38 3.86
N PRO A 102 -34.10 -23.90 4.43
CA PRO A 102 -35.15 -24.52 3.66
C PRO A 102 -35.80 -23.64 2.58
N PHE A 103 -35.76 -22.31 2.75
CA PHE A 103 -36.36 -21.39 1.78
C PHE A 103 -35.65 -21.43 0.41
N ILE A 104 -34.35 -21.73 0.38
CA ILE A 104 -33.56 -21.84 -0.86
C ILE A 104 -34.03 -23.03 -1.69
N LYS A 105 -34.39 -24.11 -1.02
CA LYS A 105 -34.95 -25.31 -1.67
C LYS A 105 -36.30 -25.05 -2.36
N HIS A 106 -37.08 -24.07 -1.86
CA HIS A 106 -38.31 -23.67 -2.51
C HIS A 106 -38.10 -22.98 -3.86
N VAL A 107 -36.93 -22.40 -4.06
CA VAL A 107 -36.51 -21.74 -5.31
C VAL A 107 -35.78 -22.72 -6.24
N GLY A 108 -35.65 -23.99 -5.85
CA GLY A 108 -34.99 -25.04 -6.66
C GLY A 108 -33.46 -25.01 -6.56
N LEU A 109 -32.90 -24.31 -5.57
CA LEU A 109 -31.46 -24.27 -5.34
C LEU A 109 -31.05 -25.22 -4.22
N SER A 110 -29.95 -25.92 -4.40
CA SER A 110 -29.32 -26.74 -3.35
C SER A 110 -28.48 -25.89 -2.40
N THR A 111 -27.69 -25.00 -2.93
CA THR A 111 -26.85 -24.03 -2.15
C THR A 111 -26.79 -22.71 -2.86
N LEU A 112 -26.71 -21.64 -2.08
CA LEU A 112 -26.44 -20.28 -2.55
C LEU A 112 -25.31 -19.67 -1.69
N THR A 113 -24.22 -19.30 -2.32
CA THR A 113 -23.08 -18.68 -1.61
C THR A 113 -22.87 -17.27 -2.13
N VAL A 114 -22.77 -16.32 -1.22
CA VAL A 114 -22.41 -14.93 -1.51
C VAL A 114 -21.07 -14.64 -0.86
N GLN A 115 -20.12 -14.10 -1.62
CA GLN A 115 -18.79 -13.77 -1.13
C GLN A 115 -18.40 -12.35 -1.54
N ALA A 116 -17.71 -11.67 -0.64
CA ALA A 116 -17.01 -10.42 -0.90
C ALA A 116 -15.53 -10.63 -0.65
N ASN A 117 -14.69 -10.24 -1.62
CA ASN A 117 -13.24 -10.33 -1.52
C ASN A 117 -12.65 -8.97 -1.72
N MET A 118 -11.64 -8.64 -0.92
CA MET A 118 -10.90 -7.41 -1.00
C MET A 118 -9.41 -7.72 -0.91
N ASN A 119 -8.64 -7.23 -1.88
CA ASN A 119 -7.19 -7.39 -1.91
C ASN A 119 -6.50 -6.04 -1.68
N ASP A 120 -5.23 -6.08 -1.24
CA ASP A 120 -4.39 -4.90 -1.03
C ASP A 120 -5.06 -3.82 -0.16
N ILE A 121 -5.59 -4.22 0.99
CA ILE A 121 -6.47 -3.39 1.80
C ILE A 121 -5.72 -2.22 2.41
N PHE A 122 -4.53 -2.50 2.95
CA PHE A 122 -3.65 -1.49 3.51
C PHE A 122 -2.19 -1.94 3.42
N ARG A 123 -1.31 -0.98 3.39
CA ARG A 123 0.13 -1.16 3.61
C ARG A 123 0.61 -0.06 4.54
N VAL A 124 1.17 -0.47 5.66
CA VAL A 124 1.86 0.40 6.60
C VAL A 124 3.35 0.13 6.47
N SER A 125 4.14 1.16 6.25
CA SER A 125 5.59 1.08 6.12
C SER A 125 6.25 2.12 7.02
N SER A 126 7.42 1.78 7.59
CA SER A 126 8.26 2.72 8.32
C SER A 126 8.85 3.79 7.40
N VAL A 127 8.97 3.49 6.10
CA VAL A 127 9.43 4.41 5.07
C VAL A 127 8.24 4.97 4.31
N LYS A 128 8.09 6.29 4.30
CA LYS A 128 7.10 6.94 3.43
C LYS A 128 7.54 6.85 1.98
N SER A 129 7.03 5.87 1.27
CA SER A 129 7.05 5.85 -0.18
C SER A 129 5.80 6.56 -0.68
N GLU A 130 5.96 7.70 -1.33
CA GLU A 130 4.84 8.31 -2.01
C GLU A 130 4.51 7.50 -3.26
N ARG A 131 3.28 7.08 -3.33
CA ARG A 131 2.73 6.57 -4.59
C ARG A 131 2.57 7.77 -5.50
N GLY A 132 3.26 7.77 -6.63
CA GLY A 132 3.17 8.83 -7.60
C GLY A 132 1.74 9.01 -8.12
N ILE A 133 1.50 10.15 -8.73
CA ILE A 133 0.22 10.48 -9.39
C ILE A 133 -0.11 9.43 -10.47
N ASP A 134 0.92 8.85 -11.09
CA ASP A 134 0.79 7.87 -12.17
C ASP A 134 0.23 6.51 -11.73
N TYR A 135 0.34 6.19 -10.45
CA TYR A 135 -0.14 4.94 -9.88
C TYR A 135 -0.99 5.20 -8.63
N PRO A 136 -2.21 5.68 -8.79
CA PRO A 136 -3.11 5.87 -7.66
C PRO A 136 -3.41 4.51 -7.03
N PHE A 137 -3.46 4.49 -5.70
CA PHE A 137 -3.83 3.28 -4.97
C PHE A 137 -5.32 2.99 -5.19
N ALA A 138 -5.61 2.02 -6.04
CA ALA A 138 -6.96 1.51 -6.20
C ALA A 138 -7.16 0.28 -5.30
N ARG A 139 -8.08 0.37 -4.36
CA ARG A 139 -8.57 -0.79 -3.63
C ARG A 139 -9.58 -1.51 -4.50
N THR A 140 -9.35 -2.80 -4.72
CA THR A 140 -10.27 -3.62 -5.51
C THR A 140 -11.14 -4.45 -4.57
N MET A 141 -12.44 -4.33 -4.75
CA MET A 141 -13.43 -5.17 -4.09
C MET A 141 -14.20 -5.95 -5.13
N SER A 142 -14.33 -7.24 -4.96
CA SER A 142 -15.10 -8.11 -5.83
C SER A 142 -16.21 -8.81 -5.04
N PHE A 143 -17.36 -8.95 -5.69
CA PHE A 143 -18.48 -9.71 -5.16
C PHE A 143 -18.74 -10.90 -6.09
N SER A 144 -18.99 -12.06 -5.51
CA SER A 144 -19.37 -13.26 -6.23
C SER A 144 -20.61 -13.87 -5.62
N ILE A 145 -21.48 -14.38 -6.50
CA ILE A 145 -22.66 -15.15 -6.13
C ILE A 145 -22.57 -16.48 -6.88
N SER A 146 -22.60 -17.58 -6.13
CA SER A 146 -22.58 -18.92 -6.68
C SER A 146 -23.87 -19.65 -6.26
N ALA A 147 -24.56 -20.20 -7.24
CA ALA A 147 -25.79 -20.93 -7.03
C ALA A 147 -25.61 -22.35 -7.59
N THR A 148 -26.00 -23.37 -6.80
CA THR A 148 -26.02 -24.78 -7.21
C THR A 148 -27.47 -25.27 -7.21
N PHE A 149 -27.89 -25.88 -8.29
CA PHE A 149 -29.21 -26.43 -8.50
C PHE A 149 -29.27 -27.91 -8.13
#